data_a2864d9daaf464c4171d5d07e239e71e
#
_entry.id   a2864d9daaf464c4171d5d07e239e71e
#
_cell.length_a   1.000
_cell.length_b   1.000
_cell.length_c   1.000
_cell.angle_alpha   90.00
_cell.angle_beta   90.00
_cell.angle_gamma   90.00
#
_symmetry.space_group_name_H-M   'P 1'
#
loop_
_entity.id
_entity.type
_entity.pdbx_description
1 polymer ?
#
loop_
_entity_poly.entity_id
_entity_poly.type
_entity_poly.pdbx_seq_one_letter_code
_entity_poly.pdbx_strand_id
1 'polypeptide(L)'
;KSAGAAGVNFDRDINAWYAAVNWAITGEPYAASYRNGAFGRLRPNNNFSPKGGGWGAWELGLRYSNFDASDFKSTNPAGTGLIPATLTNEANAYTVGLKWLPTPNTRFLLNYIQTDFDTPITINNIKVDDEKAITFRAQFDF
;
A
#
# COMPACT_ATOMS: atom_id res chain seq x y z
N LYS A 1 20.42 -27.92 42.19
CA LYS A 1 19.61 -26.68 42.06
C LYS A 1 19.76 -26.22 40.65
N SER A 2 18.80 -26.54 39.76
CA SER A 2 18.71 -25.97 38.42
C SER A 2 18.24 -24.54 38.58
N ALA A 3 19.04 -23.57 38.17
CA ALA A 3 18.62 -22.20 37.98
C ALA A 3 17.62 -22.20 36.82
N GLY A 4 16.34 -22.02 37.10
CA GLY A 4 15.35 -21.79 36.08
C GLY A 4 15.73 -20.51 35.33
N ALA A 5 15.81 -20.59 34.02
CA ALA A 5 15.92 -19.41 33.19
C ALA A 5 14.70 -18.53 33.47
N ALA A 6 14.93 -17.32 33.96
CA ALA A 6 13.86 -16.32 34.08
C ALA A 6 13.34 -16.08 32.67
N GLY A 7 12.08 -16.45 32.41
CA GLY A 7 11.42 -16.14 31.14
C GLY A 7 11.34 -14.64 31.00
N VAL A 8 11.96 -14.08 29.99
CA VAL A 8 11.81 -12.67 29.64
C VAL A 8 10.50 -12.56 28.88
N ASN A 9 9.50 -11.99 29.49
CA ASN A 9 8.25 -11.61 28.79
C ASN A 9 8.57 -10.42 27.90
N PHE A 10 8.37 -10.59 26.59
CA PHE A 10 8.44 -9.50 25.63
C PHE A 10 7.00 -9.06 25.33
N ASP A 11 6.66 -7.84 25.70
CA ASP A 11 5.44 -7.17 25.28
C ASP A 11 5.87 -6.14 24.24
N ARG A 12 5.54 -6.38 22.97
CA ARG A 12 5.97 -5.57 21.83
C ARG A 12 4.87 -5.46 20.82
N ASP A 13 4.57 -4.24 20.44
CA ASP A 13 3.49 -3.93 19.52
C ASP A 13 4.02 -3.63 18.10
N ILE A 14 3.22 -4.01 17.12
CA ILE A 14 3.37 -3.58 15.73
C ILE A 14 2.11 -2.83 15.37
N ASN A 15 2.26 -1.59 14.97
CA ASN A 15 1.17 -0.76 14.48
C ASN A 15 1.26 -0.63 12.96
N ALA A 16 0.18 -0.96 12.29
CA ALA A 16 0.06 -0.76 10.85
C ALA A 16 -1.34 -0.25 10.52
N TRP A 17 -1.41 0.86 9.82
CA TRP A 17 -2.66 1.42 9.37
C TRP A 17 -2.53 2.09 8.01
N TYR A 18 -3.64 2.28 7.34
CA TYR A 18 -3.69 3.05 6.12
C TYR A 18 -4.98 3.84 6.03
N ALA A 19 -4.92 4.93 5.28
CA ALA A 19 -6.09 5.67 4.82
C ALA A 19 -6.06 5.73 3.30
N ALA A 20 -7.23 5.54 2.66
CA ALA A 20 -7.34 5.60 1.21
C ALA A 20 -8.63 6.30 0.79
N VAL A 21 -8.54 7.03 -0.31
CA VAL A 21 -9.69 7.64 -0.97
C VAL A 21 -9.65 7.31 -2.45
N ASN A 22 -10.81 7.00 -3.02
CA ASN A 22 -10.98 6.78 -4.45
C ASN A 22 -12.05 7.73 -4.98
N TRP A 23 -11.79 8.31 -6.14
CA TRP A 23 -12.69 9.23 -6.84
C TRP A 23 -12.91 8.77 -8.27
N ALA A 24 -14.18 8.46 -8.61
CA ALA A 24 -14.57 8.19 -9.97
C ALA A 24 -14.68 9.54 -10.73
N ILE A 25 -13.65 9.86 -11.51
CA ILE A 25 -13.55 11.14 -12.26
C ILE A 25 -14.68 11.27 -13.26
N THR A 26 -15.09 10.16 -13.87
CA THR A 26 -16.17 10.09 -14.88
C THR A 26 -17.56 9.97 -14.26
N GLY A 27 -17.67 9.99 -12.93
CA GLY A 27 -18.94 10.10 -12.21
C GLY A 27 -19.71 8.79 -12.04
N GLU A 28 -19.05 7.64 -12.15
CA GLU A 28 -19.67 6.35 -11.86
C GLU A 28 -20.02 6.22 -10.37
N PRO A 29 -21.26 5.82 -10.03
CA PRO A 29 -21.68 5.69 -8.64
C PRO A 29 -21.10 4.41 -8.00
N TYR A 30 -20.31 4.56 -6.94
CA TYR A 30 -19.81 3.41 -6.16
C TYR A 30 -20.95 2.62 -5.49
N ALA A 31 -22.03 3.30 -5.11
CA ALA A 31 -23.18 2.67 -4.49
C ALA A 31 -23.79 1.56 -5.34
N ALA A 32 -23.75 1.67 -6.67
CA ALA A 32 -24.24 0.66 -7.58
C ALA A 32 -23.41 -0.66 -7.53
N SER A 33 -22.17 -0.58 -7.07
CA SER A 33 -21.27 -1.74 -6.93
C SER A 33 -21.31 -2.36 -5.53
N TYR A 34 -21.94 -1.72 -4.55
CA TYR A 34 -21.98 -2.18 -3.17
C TYR A 34 -22.98 -3.34 -3.00
N ARG A 35 -22.49 -4.51 -2.58
CA ARG A 35 -23.31 -5.70 -2.29
C ARG A 35 -22.70 -6.48 -1.14
N ASN A 36 -23.55 -6.95 -0.22
CA ASN A 36 -23.16 -7.82 0.89
C ASN A 36 -21.98 -7.28 1.73
N GLY A 37 -21.97 -5.98 2.02
CA GLY A 37 -20.93 -5.37 2.86
C GLY A 37 -19.63 -5.01 2.13
N ALA A 38 -19.54 -5.23 0.82
CA ALA A 38 -18.34 -4.95 0.03
C ALA A 38 -18.62 -4.15 -1.24
N PHE A 39 -17.67 -3.30 -1.63
CA PHE A 39 -17.68 -2.66 -2.94
C PHE A 39 -17.18 -3.65 -4.00
N GLY A 40 -18.00 -3.85 -5.02
CA GLY A 40 -17.64 -4.65 -6.18
C GLY A 40 -16.88 -3.84 -7.23
N ARG A 41 -16.91 -4.36 -8.45
CA ARG A 41 -16.27 -3.68 -9.58
C ARG A 41 -17.09 -2.47 -10.03
N LEU A 42 -16.42 -1.32 -10.19
CA LEU A 42 -16.98 -0.16 -10.87
C LEU A 42 -17.24 -0.51 -12.34
N ARG A 43 -18.37 -0.09 -12.86
CA ARG A 43 -18.74 -0.30 -14.26
C ARG A 43 -18.83 1.03 -14.97
N PRO A 44 -18.23 1.18 -16.17
CA PRO A 44 -18.36 2.40 -16.94
C PRO A 44 -19.83 2.75 -17.24
N ASN A 45 -20.21 4.00 -17.08
CA ASN A 45 -21.51 4.50 -17.56
C ASN A 45 -21.61 4.35 -19.08
N ASN A 46 -20.48 4.61 -19.78
CA ASN A 46 -20.36 4.41 -21.22
C ASN A 46 -19.04 3.68 -21.50
N ASN A 47 -19.09 2.59 -22.22
CA ASN A 47 -17.90 1.88 -22.64
C ASN A 47 -17.05 2.76 -23.57
N PHE A 48 -15.72 2.59 -23.48
CA PHE A 48 -14.82 3.24 -24.41
C PHE A 48 -15.13 2.84 -25.87
N SER A 49 -15.19 3.84 -26.74
CA SER A 49 -15.41 3.65 -28.17
C SER A 49 -14.45 4.50 -28.98
N PRO A 50 -13.61 3.90 -29.84
CA PRO A 50 -12.68 4.63 -30.73
C PRO A 50 -13.41 5.53 -31.73
N LYS A 51 -14.67 5.23 -32.05
CA LYS A 51 -15.51 5.98 -33.00
C LYS A 51 -16.22 7.18 -32.34
N GLY A 52 -15.95 7.44 -31.07
CA GLY A 52 -16.59 8.47 -30.25
C GLY A 52 -17.78 7.95 -29.45
N GLY A 53 -18.13 8.65 -28.37
CA GLY A 53 -19.31 8.39 -27.54
C GLY A 53 -19.04 7.81 -26.16
N GLY A 54 -17.85 7.31 -25.86
CA GLY A 54 -17.53 6.82 -24.52
C GLY A 54 -16.03 6.83 -24.22
N TRP A 55 -15.68 7.19 -22.98
CA TRP A 55 -14.30 7.25 -22.49
C TRP A 55 -13.94 6.07 -21.56
N GLY A 56 -14.92 5.19 -21.28
CA GLY A 56 -14.81 4.25 -20.18
C GLY A 56 -14.93 4.97 -18.84
N ALA A 57 -14.65 4.26 -17.75
CA ALA A 57 -14.58 4.85 -16.41
C ALA A 57 -13.13 5.15 -16.00
N TRP A 58 -12.93 6.30 -15.37
CA TRP A 58 -11.66 6.73 -14.82
C TRP A 58 -11.76 6.93 -13.32
N GLU A 59 -10.83 6.34 -12.58
CA GLU A 59 -10.78 6.43 -11.12
C GLU A 59 -9.38 6.85 -10.69
N LEU A 60 -9.31 7.88 -9.84
CA LEU A 60 -8.09 8.29 -9.14
C LEU A 60 -8.14 7.74 -7.71
N GLY A 61 -7.08 7.07 -7.29
CA GLY A 61 -6.90 6.58 -5.94
C GLY A 61 -5.71 7.25 -5.27
N LEU A 62 -5.89 7.63 -4.00
CA LEU A 62 -4.83 8.10 -3.13
C LEU A 62 -4.80 7.21 -1.89
N ARG A 63 -3.61 6.78 -1.46
CA ARG A 63 -3.43 6.00 -0.25
C ARG A 63 -2.20 6.47 0.50
N TYR A 64 -2.34 6.62 1.78
CA TYR A 64 -1.26 6.75 2.75
C TYR A 64 -1.24 5.51 3.63
N SER A 65 -0.07 4.94 3.86
CA SER A 65 0.14 3.79 4.73
C SER A 65 1.27 4.10 5.69
N ASN A 66 1.11 3.67 6.94
CA ASN A 66 2.13 3.76 7.97
C ASN A 66 2.35 2.36 8.55
N PHE A 67 3.61 2.02 8.77
CA PHE A 67 4.05 0.84 9.47
C PHE A 67 5.04 1.26 10.54
N ASP A 68 4.80 0.81 11.78
CA ASP A 68 5.61 1.10 12.96
C ASP A 68 5.82 -0.18 13.76
N ALA A 69 7.07 -0.62 13.82
CA ALA A 69 7.57 -1.72 14.64
C ALA A 69 8.74 -1.24 15.54
N SER A 70 8.69 0.02 15.98
CA SER A 70 9.75 0.67 16.79
C SER A 70 10.05 -0.07 18.08
N ASP A 71 9.04 -0.74 18.67
CA ASP A 71 9.21 -1.54 19.89
C ASP A 71 10.20 -2.72 19.72
N PHE A 72 10.48 -3.11 18.49
CA PHE A 72 11.46 -4.17 18.19
C PHE A 72 12.88 -3.65 18.07
N LYS A 73 13.07 -2.32 18.02
CA LYS A 73 14.39 -1.69 17.92
C LYS A 73 15.22 -1.95 19.19
N SER A 74 16.47 -2.31 19.01
CA SER A 74 17.40 -2.46 20.13
C SER A 74 17.78 -1.08 20.67
N THR A 75 17.30 -0.76 21.86
CA THR A 75 17.69 0.48 22.58
C THR A 75 18.93 0.30 23.46
N ASN A 76 19.43 -0.93 23.59
CA ASN A 76 20.55 -1.25 24.47
C ASN A 76 21.83 -1.54 23.65
N PRO A 77 22.99 -0.91 23.97
CA PRO A 77 24.29 -1.25 23.39
C PRO A 77 24.67 -2.72 23.51
N ALA A 78 24.07 -3.45 24.46
CA ALA A 78 24.30 -4.88 24.67
C ALA A 78 23.54 -5.79 23.67
N GLY A 79 22.77 -5.22 22.72
CA GLY A 79 22.16 -5.97 21.64
C GLY A 79 20.98 -6.89 22.04
N THR A 80 20.25 -6.56 23.10
CA THR A 80 19.11 -7.37 23.58
C THR A 80 17.82 -7.16 22.79
N GLY A 81 17.81 -6.25 21.79
CA GLY A 81 16.70 -6.07 20.86
C GLY A 81 16.70 -7.11 19.74
N LEU A 82 15.52 -7.38 19.16
CA LEU A 82 15.36 -8.33 18.05
C LEU A 82 15.83 -7.72 16.72
N ILE A 83 15.78 -6.39 16.59
CA ILE A 83 16.19 -5.67 15.37
C ILE A 83 17.32 -4.70 15.75
N PRO A 84 18.49 -4.76 15.08
CA PRO A 84 19.54 -3.77 15.28
C PRO A 84 19.04 -2.34 15.03
N ALA A 85 19.54 -1.37 15.80
CA ALA A 85 19.15 0.03 15.64
C ALA A 85 19.50 0.64 14.25
N THR A 86 20.32 -0.07 13.48
CA THR A 86 20.73 0.32 12.11
C THR A 86 19.77 -0.15 11.02
N LEU A 87 18.78 -0.98 11.37
CA LEU A 87 17.76 -1.44 10.43
C LEU A 87 16.50 -0.62 10.56
N THR A 88 15.83 -0.41 9.43
CA THR A 88 14.54 0.27 9.39
C THR A 88 13.47 -0.60 10.06
N ASN A 89 12.64 0.02 10.87
CA ASN A 89 11.51 -0.60 11.55
C ASN A 89 10.24 0.26 11.47
N GLU A 90 10.36 1.42 10.86
CA GLU A 90 9.25 2.32 10.55
C GLU A 90 9.31 2.69 9.08
N ALA A 91 8.16 2.75 8.42
CA ALA A 91 8.05 3.16 7.03
C ALA A 91 6.70 3.84 6.76
N ASN A 92 6.75 4.85 5.91
CA ASN A 92 5.58 5.54 5.42
C ASN A 92 5.51 5.39 3.90
N ALA A 93 4.33 5.10 3.37
CA ALA A 93 4.16 4.97 1.93
C ALA A 93 2.99 5.79 1.42
N TYR A 94 3.24 6.52 0.34
CA TYR A 94 2.26 7.28 -0.42
C TYR A 94 2.04 6.60 -1.76
N THR A 95 0.78 6.36 -2.10
CA THR A 95 0.43 5.78 -3.40
C THR A 95 -0.56 6.67 -4.11
N VAL A 96 -0.26 6.96 -5.37
CA VAL A 96 -1.19 7.59 -6.32
C VAL A 96 -1.48 6.58 -7.40
N GLY A 97 -2.75 6.25 -7.60
CA GLY A 97 -3.19 5.25 -8.58
C GLY A 97 -4.19 5.84 -9.57
N LEU A 98 -3.97 5.60 -10.85
CA LEU A 98 -4.92 5.90 -11.90
C LEU A 98 -5.44 4.60 -12.49
N LYS A 99 -6.74 4.39 -12.44
CA LYS A 99 -7.42 3.23 -12.99
C LYS A 99 -8.31 3.63 -14.15
N TRP A 100 -8.18 2.91 -15.26
CA TRP A 100 -9.04 3.04 -16.42
C TRP A 100 -9.77 1.74 -16.71
N LEU A 101 -11.08 1.82 -16.81
CA LEU A 101 -11.96 0.71 -17.18
C LEU A 101 -12.61 1.05 -18.53
N PRO A 102 -12.00 0.66 -19.65
CA PRO A 102 -12.60 0.87 -20.97
C PRO A 102 -13.92 0.12 -21.14
N THR A 103 -14.02 -1.07 -20.53
CA THR A 103 -15.23 -1.90 -20.54
C THR A 103 -15.42 -2.56 -19.17
N PRO A 104 -16.59 -3.16 -18.85
CA PRO A 104 -16.79 -3.87 -17.60
C PRO A 104 -15.79 -5.02 -17.36
N ASN A 105 -15.21 -5.56 -18.43
CA ASN A 105 -14.35 -6.74 -18.39
C ASN A 105 -12.85 -6.42 -18.55
N THR A 106 -12.51 -5.15 -18.78
CA THR A 106 -11.12 -4.74 -19.00
C THR A 106 -10.77 -3.60 -18.04
N ARG A 107 -9.61 -3.69 -17.43
CA ARG A 107 -9.07 -2.60 -16.61
C ARG A 107 -7.56 -2.47 -16.73
N PHE A 108 -7.12 -1.24 -16.68
CA PHE A 108 -5.72 -0.87 -16.59
C PHE A 108 -5.51 -0.08 -15.30
N LEU A 109 -4.40 -0.32 -14.63
CA LEU A 109 -4.03 0.35 -13.38
C LEU A 109 -2.57 0.77 -13.48
N LEU A 110 -2.32 2.04 -13.23
CA LEU A 110 -0.99 2.63 -13.11
C LEU A 110 -0.87 3.20 -11.70
N ASN A 111 0.15 2.77 -10.94
CA ASN A 111 0.42 3.34 -9.63
C ASN A 111 1.83 3.92 -9.59
N TYR A 112 1.96 5.05 -8.93
CA TYR A 112 3.20 5.59 -8.39
C TYR A 112 3.19 5.40 -6.88
N ILE A 113 4.26 4.81 -6.36
CA ILE A 113 4.43 4.52 -4.94
C ILE A 113 5.73 5.17 -4.50
N GLN A 114 5.70 5.91 -3.42
CA GLN A 114 6.89 6.39 -2.72
C GLN A 114 6.83 5.87 -1.29
N THR A 115 7.93 5.24 -0.86
CA THR A 115 8.10 4.74 0.51
C THR A 115 9.29 5.45 1.12
N ASP A 116 9.07 6.06 2.28
CA ASP A 116 10.10 6.72 3.07
C ASP A 116 10.41 5.83 4.30
N PHE A 117 11.70 5.58 4.56
CA PHE A 117 12.18 4.76 5.65
C PHE A 117 12.70 5.64 6.79
N ASP A 118 12.32 5.35 8.04
CA ASP A 118 12.83 6.06 9.22
C ASP A 118 14.37 5.94 9.36
N THR A 119 14.88 4.76 9.13
CA THR A 119 16.32 4.50 9.14
C THR A 119 16.75 4.08 7.75
N PRO A 120 17.74 4.76 7.12
CA PRO A 120 18.19 4.40 5.78
C PRO A 120 18.62 2.93 5.68
N ILE A 121 18.11 2.24 4.68
CA ILE A 121 18.54 0.88 4.35
C ILE A 121 19.84 0.94 3.53
N THR A 122 20.73 -0.03 3.72
CA THR A 122 21.98 -0.10 2.95
C THR A 122 21.91 -1.22 1.93
N ILE A 123 21.93 -0.85 0.64
CA ILE A 123 21.94 -1.78 -0.48
C ILE A 123 23.24 -1.56 -1.27
N ASN A 124 24.07 -2.59 -1.39
CA ASN A 124 25.37 -2.50 -2.10
C ASN A 124 26.25 -1.32 -1.63
N ASN A 125 26.33 -1.09 -0.32
CA ASN A 125 27.03 0.03 0.33
C ASN A 125 26.46 1.44 0.04
N ILE A 126 25.28 1.54 -0.57
CA ILE A 126 24.56 2.78 -0.79
C ILE A 126 23.46 2.90 0.26
N LYS A 127 23.40 4.02 0.96
CA LYS A 127 22.29 4.33 1.87
C LYS A 127 21.11 4.84 1.07
N VAL A 128 19.94 4.24 1.31
CA VAL A 128 18.68 4.56 0.66
C VAL A 128 17.67 4.86 1.76
N ASP A 129 17.14 6.06 1.78
CA ASP A 129 16.15 6.56 2.74
C ASP A 129 14.73 6.59 2.15
N ASP A 130 14.63 6.51 0.82
CA ASP A 130 13.34 6.41 0.12
C ASP A 130 13.40 5.39 -1.03
N GLU A 131 12.25 4.84 -1.39
CA GLU A 131 12.05 4.00 -2.56
C GLU A 131 10.90 4.54 -3.41
N LYS A 132 11.10 4.57 -4.72
CA LYS A 132 10.07 4.97 -5.69
C LYS A 132 9.80 3.84 -6.66
N ALA A 133 8.54 3.47 -6.81
CA ALA A 133 8.12 2.41 -7.71
C ALA A 133 6.97 2.89 -8.62
N ILE A 134 7.03 2.47 -9.88
CA ILE A 134 5.92 2.60 -10.82
C ILE A 134 5.45 1.20 -11.17
N THR A 135 4.18 0.92 -10.97
CA THR A 135 3.59 -0.38 -11.32
C THR A 135 2.47 -0.21 -12.34
N PHE A 136 2.45 -1.10 -13.31
CA PHE A 136 1.37 -1.19 -14.29
C PHE A 136 0.73 -2.56 -14.26
N ARG A 137 -0.61 -2.61 -14.31
CA ARG A 137 -1.39 -3.84 -14.38
C ARG A 137 -2.46 -3.74 -15.45
N ALA A 138 -2.51 -4.73 -16.34
CA ALA A 138 -3.64 -4.96 -17.23
C ALA A 138 -4.39 -6.21 -16.77
N GLN A 139 -5.71 -6.16 -16.77
CA GLN A 139 -6.56 -7.30 -16.42
C GLN A 139 -7.74 -7.40 -17.38
N PHE A 140 -7.96 -8.62 -17.83
CA PHE A 140 -9.06 -9.01 -18.70
C PHE A 140 -9.83 -10.14 -18.03
N ASP A 141 -11.16 -10.02 -17.98
CA ASP A 141 -12.06 -11.04 -17.43
C ASP A 141 -13.01 -11.50 -18.55
N PHE A 142 -13.17 -12.81 -18.76
CA PHE A 142 -14.01 -13.44 -19.79
C PHE A 142 -14.83 -14.58 -19.20
#